data_eb3fde4e2895ae0d3b6b503a72c936f7
#
_entry.id   eb3fde4e2895ae0d3b6b503a72c936f7
#
_cell.length_a   1.000
_cell.length_b   1.000
_cell.length_c   1.000
_cell.angle_alpha   90.00
_cell.angle_beta   90.00
_cell.angle_gamma   90.00
#
_symmetry.space_group_name_H-M   'P 1'
#
loop_
_entity.id
_entity.type
_entity.pdbx_description
1 polymer ?
#
loop_
_entity_poly.entity_id
_entity_poly.type
_entity_poly.pdbx_seq_one_letter_code
_entity_poly.pdbx_strand_id
1 'polypeptide(L)'
;MAASVTQSFTQAILNQLAQLAIPIEDKLLASIQQHKGEERLPLLLQDKLWLEVEGHGDKGIGLHIGLAMLPQNFDAMGFLLLSSPSLSVAVDSLIQYSPLIGEGGVFDKSRDKQGWSVRYEPMFTAAVDVRIEAIMAGIATGARWVAGKNITPVAVYFKHAQQAPKELYSQVFGEAKVSFNQTQNAIVYDDADWHFKQREVNPAIQAQMLELANQQLNQLTHHSFSEKVEALLINQPWLTRSQIAASFAVSERTLLRRLKETDTNYHTMAQTIRKQHALNQIQKPEITQASLAQYLGYNDESAFAKAFKRWTGIGFRAYKNGIEKRKD
;
A
#
# COMPACT_ATOMS: atom_id res chain seq x y z
N MET A 1 -2.44 -5.55 -7.80
CA MET A 1 -2.40 -4.06 -7.78
C MET A 1 -1.01 -3.60 -7.48
N ALA A 2 -0.65 -2.47 -8.02
CA ALA A 2 0.41 -1.68 -7.46
C ALA A 2 0.08 -1.38 -5.99
N ALA A 3 1.10 -1.26 -5.13
CA ALA A 3 0.96 -0.84 -3.76
C ALA A 3 0.05 0.40 -3.65
N SER A 4 -0.71 0.50 -2.58
CA SER A 4 -1.73 1.55 -2.40
C SER A 4 -1.59 2.27 -1.06
N VAL A 5 -2.25 3.41 -0.94
CA VAL A 5 -2.26 4.26 0.25
C VAL A 5 -3.64 4.86 0.45
N THR A 6 -4.04 5.15 1.69
CA THR A 6 -5.36 5.74 1.95
C THR A 6 -5.47 7.16 1.41
N GLN A 7 -6.69 7.52 1.00
CA GLN A 7 -7.03 8.87 0.60
C GLN A 7 -6.88 9.85 1.78
N SER A 8 -7.32 9.47 2.98
CA SER A 8 -7.25 10.29 4.19
C SER A 8 -5.82 10.73 4.50
N PHE A 9 -4.86 9.81 4.40
CA PHE A 9 -3.45 10.13 4.61
C PHE A 9 -2.90 11.06 3.51
N THR A 10 -3.22 10.80 2.25
CA THR A 10 -2.79 11.66 1.13
C THR A 10 -3.41 13.06 1.23
N GLN A 11 -4.69 13.16 1.61
CA GLN A 11 -5.36 14.44 1.80
C GLN A 11 -4.74 15.24 2.96
N ALA A 12 -4.30 14.58 4.02
CA ALA A 12 -3.59 15.24 5.13
C ALA A 12 -2.29 15.88 4.65
N ILE A 13 -1.53 15.20 3.78
CA ILE A 13 -0.31 15.77 3.15
C ILE A 13 -0.70 17.01 2.33
N LEU A 14 -1.68 16.90 1.43
CA LEU A 14 -2.13 18.01 0.59
C LEU A 14 -2.60 19.22 1.42
N ASN A 15 -3.34 18.98 2.49
CA ASN A 15 -3.79 20.05 3.38
C ASN A 15 -2.61 20.77 4.06
N GLN A 16 -1.59 20.02 4.48
CA GLN A 16 -0.39 20.60 5.08
C GLN A 16 0.42 21.41 4.06
N LEU A 17 0.55 20.91 2.83
CA LEU A 17 1.21 21.64 1.74
C LEU A 17 0.49 22.95 1.43
N ALA A 18 -0.84 22.94 1.41
CA ALA A 18 -1.63 24.16 1.23
C ALA A 18 -1.44 25.16 2.37
N GLN A 19 -1.34 24.70 3.63
CA GLN A 19 -1.06 25.57 4.79
C GLN A 19 0.34 26.21 4.71
N LEU A 20 1.31 25.48 4.17
CA LEU A 20 2.67 25.95 3.95
C LEU A 20 2.83 26.77 2.67
N ALA A 21 1.74 27.01 1.93
CA ALA A 21 1.71 27.69 0.63
C ALA A 21 2.63 27.04 -0.43
N ILE A 22 2.80 25.72 -0.36
CA ILE A 22 3.57 24.93 -1.33
C ILE A 22 2.65 24.53 -2.47
N PRO A 23 2.86 25.02 -3.69
CA PRO A 23 2.03 24.70 -4.83
C PRO A 23 2.31 23.26 -5.30
N ILE A 24 1.27 22.60 -5.78
CA ILE A 24 1.33 21.28 -6.44
C ILE A 24 0.77 21.43 -7.85
N GLU A 25 1.37 20.75 -8.82
CA GLU A 25 0.97 20.81 -10.22
C GLU A 25 -0.51 20.42 -10.38
N ASP A 26 -1.29 21.27 -11.07
CA ASP A 26 -2.74 21.08 -11.30
C ASP A 26 -3.06 19.71 -11.92
N LYS A 27 -2.20 19.21 -12.81
CA LYS A 27 -2.34 17.91 -13.45
C LYS A 27 -2.24 16.76 -12.46
N LEU A 28 -1.32 16.86 -11.48
CA LEU A 28 -1.20 15.84 -10.43
C LEU A 28 -2.40 15.91 -9.47
N LEU A 29 -2.80 17.12 -9.06
CA LEU A 29 -4.01 17.32 -8.25
C LEU A 29 -5.25 16.73 -8.94
N ALA A 30 -5.44 17.00 -10.23
CA ALA A 30 -6.53 16.43 -11.01
C ALA A 30 -6.48 14.90 -11.04
N SER A 31 -5.28 14.31 -11.19
CA SER A 31 -5.11 12.84 -11.18
C SER A 31 -5.45 12.23 -9.81
N ILE A 32 -5.07 12.87 -8.71
CA ILE A 32 -5.45 12.44 -7.35
C ILE A 32 -6.97 12.59 -7.15
N GLN A 33 -7.56 13.68 -7.64
CA GLN A 33 -9.00 13.95 -7.53
C GLN A 33 -9.87 12.96 -8.33
N GLN A 34 -9.36 12.35 -9.41
CA GLN A 34 -10.07 11.30 -10.14
C GLN A 34 -10.38 10.08 -9.26
N HIS A 35 -9.59 9.84 -8.22
CA HIS A 35 -9.82 8.80 -7.22
C HIS A 35 -10.70 9.28 -6.04
N LYS A 36 -11.28 10.49 -6.12
CA LYS A 36 -12.16 11.01 -5.05
C LYS A 36 -13.39 10.12 -4.91
N GLY A 37 -13.55 9.55 -3.72
CA GLY A 37 -14.62 8.58 -3.42
C GLY A 37 -14.13 7.13 -3.34
N GLU A 38 -12.91 6.85 -3.75
CA GLU A 38 -12.23 5.59 -3.45
C GLU A 38 -11.59 5.68 -2.05
N GLU A 39 -11.52 4.58 -1.31
CA GLU A 39 -10.87 4.58 0.01
C GLU A 39 -9.35 4.70 -0.11
N ARG A 40 -8.80 4.23 -1.22
CA ARG A 40 -7.35 4.17 -1.47
C ARG A 40 -7.01 4.65 -2.87
N LEU A 41 -5.76 5.10 -3.05
CA LEU A 41 -5.20 5.47 -4.35
C LEU A 41 -3.88 4.71 -4.60
N PRO A 42 -3.49 4.56 -5.88
CA PRO A 42 -2.20 3.94 -6.23
C PRO A 42 -1.02 4.68 -5.57
N LEU A 43 -0.10 3.95 -4.94
CA LEU A 43 1.09 4.53 -4.30
C LEU A 43 1.92 5.37 -5.27
N LEU A 44 1.91 5.03 -6.57
CA LEU A 44 2.59 5.80 -7.62
C LEU A 44 2.13 7.27 -7.70
N LEU A 45 0.86 7.56 -7.42
CA LEU A 45 0.37 8.96 -7.37
C LEU A 45 0.92 9.69 -6.15
N GLN A 46 1.02 9.00 -5.01
CA GLN A 46 1.66 9.56 -3.83
C GLN A 46 3.17 9.72 -4.02
N ASP A 47 3.83 8.79 -4.75
CA ASP A 47 5.25 8.93 -5.10
C ASP A 47 5.51 10.20 -5.93
N LYS A 48 4.63 10.50 -6.90
CA LYS A 48 4.71 11.75 -7.67
C LYS A 48 4.51 12.99 -6.79
N LEU A 49 3.56 12.95 -5.84
CA LEU A 49 3.33 14.03 -4.90
C LEU A 49 4.60 14.29 -4.05
N TRP A 50 5.23 13.25 -3.53
CA TRP A 50 6.45 13.39 -2.75
C TRP A 50 7.65 13.89 -3.57
N LEU A 51 7.75 13.52 -4.86
CA LEU A 51 8.78 14.07 -5.75
C LEU A 51 8.59 15.57 -6.01
N GLU A 52 7.35 16.05 -6.13
CA GLU A 52 7.07 17.49 -6.21
C GLU A 52 7.44 18.18 -4.90
N VAL A 53 7.06 17.62 -3.76
CA VAL A 53 7.43 18.13 -2.42
C VAL A 53 8.94 18.26 -2.28
N GLU A 54 9.69 17.23 -2.65
CA GLU A 54 11.17 17.26 -2.62
C GLU A 54 11.74 18.30 -3.59
N GLY A 55 11.14 18.44 -4.78
CA GLY A 55 11.54 19.37 -5.83
C GLY A 55 11.42 20.85 -5.44
N HIS A 56 10.56 21.20 -4.48
CA HIS A 56 10.48 22.57 -3.94
C HIS A 56 11.69 22.98 -3.11
N GLY A 57 12.50 22.00 -2.68
CA GLY A 57 13.77 22.28 -1.97
C GLY A 57 13.61 22.84 -0.55
N ASP A 58 12.40 22.87 0.00
CA ASP A 58 12.15 23.28 1.39
C ASP A 58 12.69 22.20 2.33
N LYS A 59 13.78 22.57 3.01
CA LYS A 59 14.46 21.68 3.96
C LYS A 59 13.67 21.59 5.25
N GLY A 60 13.18 20.37 5.54
CA GLY A 60 12.40 20.09 6.75
C GLY A 60 10.89 19.96 6.52
N ILE A 61 10.44 20.05 5.28
CA ILE A 61 9.03 19.88 4.94
C ILE A 61 8.48 18.51 5.40
N GLY A 62 9.29 17.45 5.32
CA GLY A 62 8.93 16.13 5.87
C GLY A 62 8.63 16.21 7.37
N LEU A 63 9.46 16.88 8.13
CA LEU A 63 9.25 17.08 9.57
C LEU A 63 7.96 17.86 9.86
N HIS A 64 7.68 18.93 9.11
CA HIS A 64 6.44 19.70 9.25
C HIS A 64 5.20 18.85 8.93
N ILE A 65 5.23 18.05 7.87
CA ILE A 65 4.14 17.14 7.51
C ILE A 65 3.90 16.13 8.65
N GLY A 66 4.96 15.50 9.16
CA GLY A 66 4.83 14.52 10.25
C GLY A 66 4.31 15.11 11.57
N LEU A 67 4.71 16.35 11.90
CA LEU A 67 4.19 17.09 13.07
C LEU A 67 2.69 17.40 12.96
N ALA A 68 2.22 17.69 11.76
CA ALA A 68 0.82 18.08 11.52
C ALA A 68 -0.14 16.88 11.46
N MET A 69 0.36 15.64 11.49
CA MET A 69 -0.49 14.46 11.44
C MET A 69 -1.37 14.35 12.69
N LEU A 70 -2.62 13.98 12.49
CA LEU A 70 -3.63 13.75 13.51
C LEU A 70 -4.18 12.32 13.43
N PRO A 71 -4.71 11.73 14.51
CA PRO A 71 -5.25 10.37 14.48
C PRO A 71 -6.26 10.12 13.35
N GLN A 72 -7.12 11.09 13.07
CA GLN A 72 -8.13 11.01 12.00
C GLN A 72 -7.54 10.90 10.59
N ASN A 73 -6.27 11.25 10.39
CA ASN A 73 -5.61 11.12 9.09
C ASN A 73 -5.22 9.67 8.76
N PHE A 74 -5.34 8.77 9.72
CA PHE A 74 -5.00 7.36 9.61
C PHE A 74 -6.22 6.45 9.74
N ASP A 75 -7.42 6.98 9.57
CA ASP A 75 -8.70 6.25 9.61
C ASP A 75 -8.82 5.37 10.88
N ALA A 76 -9.33 4.14 10.75
CA ALA A 76 -9.47 3.20 11.88
C ALA A 76 -8.14 2.93 12.61
N MET A 77 -7.01 2.94 11.89
CA MET A 77 -5.70 2.72 12.47
C MET A 77 -5.33 3.82 13.46
N GLY A 78 -5.59 5.08 13.15
CA GLY A 78 -5.31 6.20 14.04
C GLY A 78 -6.09 6.12 15.36
N PHE A 79 -7.36 5.72 15.29
CA PHE A 79 -8.18 5.53 16.49
C PHE A 79 -7.77 4.26 17.28
N LEU A 80 -7.31 3.21 16.61
CA LEU A 80 -6.72 2.04 17.26
C LEU A 80 -5.48 2.42 18.06
N LEU A 81 -4.56 3.20 17.48
CA LEU A 81 -3.38 3.71 18.18
C LEU A 81 -3.76 4.56 19.39
N LEU A 82 -4.68 5.53 19.20
CA LEU A 82 -5.14 6.42 20.26
C LEU A 82 -5.82 5.67 21.42
N SER A 83 -6.51 4.57 21.15
CA SER A 83 -7.14 3.72 22.16
C SER A 83 -6.21 2.68 22.79
N SER A 84 -4.95 2.67 22.43
CA SER A 84 -3.96 1.70 22.96
C SER A 84 -3.58 2.04 24.41
N PRO A 85 -3.50 1.05 25.31
CA PRO A 85 -3.23 1.28 26.75
C PRO A 85 -1.77 1.66 27.04
N SER A 86 -0.86 1.51 26.09
CA SER A 86 0.55 1.89 26.23
C SER A 86 1.20 2.04 24.86
N LEU A 87 2.38 2.67 24.81
CA LEU A 87 3.17 2.76 23.58
C LEU A 87 3.56 1.38 23.05
N SER A 88 3.87 0.43 23.92
CA SER A 88 4.16 -0.96 23.54
C SER A 88 3.03 -1.58 22.70
N VAL A 89 1.79 -1.47 23.17
CA VAL A 89 0.60 -2.02 22.47
C VAL A 89 0.31 -1.25 21.19
N ALA A 90 0.50 0.07 21.20
CA ALA A 90 0.33 0.89 20.00
C ALA A 90 1.34 0.52 18.90
N VAL A 91 2.60 0.30 19.25
CA VAL A 91 3.64 -0.12 18.30
C VAL A 91 3.38 -1.53 17.77
N ASP A 92 2.88 -2.46 18.59
CA ASP A 92 2.44 -3.78 18.09
C ASP A 92 1.31 -3.64 17.05
N SER A 93 0.35 -2.77 17.32
CA SER A 93 -0.72 -2.44 16.37
C SER A 93 -0.16 -1.75 15.12
N LEU A 94 0.79 -0.82 15.26
CA LEU A 94 1.44 -0.16 14.12
C LEU A 94 2.14 -1.18 13.20
N ILE A 95 2.91 -2.10 13.76
CA ILE A 95 3.60 -3.14 12.99
C ILE A 95 2.60 -4.02 12.24
N GLN A 96 1.52 -4.43 12.89
CA GLN A 96 0.54 -5.33 12.31
C GLN A 96 -0.36 -4.66 11.27
N TYR A 97 -0.82 -3.43 11.53
CA TYR A 97 -1.89 -2.78 10.77
C TYR A 97 -1.42 -1.61 9.89
N SER A 98 -0.12 -1.27 9.87
CA SER A 98 0.40 -0.21 8.99
C SER A 98 0.03 -0.37 7.50
N PRO A 99 -0.15 -1.57 6.92
CA PRO A 99 -0.65 -1.71 5.55
C PRO A 99 -2.02 -1.07 5.32
N LEU A 100 -2.84 -0.88 6.38
CA LEU A 100 -4.10 -0.15 6.28
C LEU A 100 -3.90 1.31 5.89
N ILE A 101 -2.81 1.94 6.34
CA ILE A 101 -2.45 3.31 5.95
C ILE A 101 -1.85 3.31 4.56
N GLY A 102 -0.82 2.47 4.33
CA GLY A 102 -0.12 2.40 3.05
C GLY A 102 0.90 1.27 2.99
N GLU A 103 1.11 0.75 1.79
CA GLU A 103 2.03 -0.35 1.53
C GLU A 103 3.43 0.15 1.10
N GLY A 104 3.85 1.31 1.64
CA GLY A 104 5.12 1.96 1.28
C GLY A 104 6.34 1.47 2.07
N GLY A 105 6.20 0.60 3.05
CA GLY A 105 7.32 0.07 3.85
C GLY A 105 6.84 -0.75 5.04
N VAL A 106 7.78 -1.17 5.87
CA VAL A 106 7.50 -2.04 7.01
C VAL A 106 8.07 -1.47 8.31
N PHE A 107 7.29 -1.64 9.39
CA PHE A 107 7.74 -1.34 10.73
C PHE A 107 8.24 -2.61 11.42
N ASP A 108 9.22 -2.43 12.29
CA ASP A 108 9.78 -3.46 13.14
C ASP A 108 10.19 -2.86 14.48
N LYS A 109 10.31 -3.67 15.51
CA LYS A 109 10.79 -3.24 16.83
C LYS A 109 11.89 -4.14 17.37
N SER A 110 12.79 -3.55 18.14
CA SER A 110 13.81 -4.29 18.89
C SER A 110 14.10 -3.59 20.21
N ARG A 111 14.73 -4.30 21.13
CA ARG A 111 15.20 -3.76 22.40
C ARG A 111 16.69 -3.89 22.51
N ASP A 112 17.34 -2.84 22.98
CA ASP A 112 18.75 -2.83 23.33
C ASP A 112 19.00 -2.17 24.69
N LYS A 113 20.25 -1.77 24.96
CA LYS A 113 20.63 -1.11 26.23
C LYS A 113 20.08 0.31 26.39
N GLN A 114 19.69 0.95 25.29
CA GLN A 114 19.16 2.32 25.28
C GLN A 114 17.64 2.34 25.49
N GLY A 115 16.94 1.24 25.15
CA GLY A 115 15.50 1.13 25.25
C GLY A 115 14.89 0.34 24.11
N TRP A 116 13.66 0.70 23.75
CA TRP A 116 12.88 0.11 22.68
C TRP A 116 12.97 0.94 21.40
N SER A 117 13.43 0.32 20.34
CA SER A 117 13.61 0.91 19.03
C SER A 117 12.46 0.54 18.10
N VAL A 118 11.78 1.53 17.52
CA VAL A 118 10.84 1.36 16.41
C VAL A 118 11.58 1.70 15.14
N ARG A 119 11.71 0.75 14.23
CA ARG A 119 12.43 0.88 12.95
C ARG A 119 11.45 0.94 11.80
N TYR A 120 11.83 1.66 10.75
CA TYR A 120 11.09 1.68 9.50
C TYR A 120 12.03 1.43 8.31
N GLU A 121 11.68 0.44 7.50
CA GLU A 121 12.37 0.15 6.25
C GLU A 121 11.45 0.51 5.07
N PRO A 122 11.83 1.51 4.25
CA PRO A 122 11.03 1.94 3.11
C PRO A 122 11.09 0.92 1.98
N MET A 123 9.97 0.73 1.28
CA MET A 123 9.86 -0.02 0.02
C MET A 123 9.68 0.92 -1.19
N PHE A 124 9.61 2.21 -0.97
CA PHE A 124 9.60 3.25 -2.01
C PHE A 124 11.01 3.75 -2.30
N THR A 125 11.21 4.28 -3.51
CA THR A 125 12.49 4.86 -3.97
C THR A 125 12.38 6.35 -4.31
N ALA A 126 11.17 6.91 -4.31
CA ALA A 126 10.90 8.30 -4.59
C ALA A 126 10.95 9.13 -3.31
N ALA A 127 11.68 10.25 -3.31
CA ALA A 127 11.76 11.24 -2.23
C ALA A 127 12.01 10.59 -0.85
N VAL A 128 12.99 9.69 -0.79
CA VAL A 128 13.18 8.81 0.38
C VAL A 128 13.43 9.60 1.65
N ASP A 129 14.36 10.57 1.62
CA ASP A 129 14.80 11.27 2.82
C ASP A 129 13.68 12.10 3.44
N VAL A 130 12.97 12.88 2.64
CA VAL A 130 11.85 13.72 3.11
C VAL A 130 10.68 12.89 3.63
N ARG A 131 10.41 11.73 3.01
CA ARG A 131 9.37 10.79 3.49
C ARG A 131 9.76 10.13 4.80
N ILE A 132 11.03 9.76 4.97
CA ILE A 132 11.53 9.21 6.23
C ILE A 132 11.43 10.24 7.34
N GLU A 133 11.78 11.50 7.09
CA GLU A 133 11.57 12.57 8.08
C GLU A 133 10.10 12.68 8.49
N ALA A 134 9.17 12.67 7.52
CA ALA A 134 7.74 12.72 7.80
C ALA A 134 7.25 11.52 8.63
N ILE A 135 7.74 10.31 8.32
CA ILE A 135 7.38 9.09 9.04
C ILE A 135 7.92 9.14 10.48
N MET A 136 9.20 9.48 10.69
CA MET A 136 9.80 9.57 12.02
C MET A 136 9.13 10.65 12.88
N ALA A 137 8.84 11.81 12.29
CA ALA A 137 8.09 12.88 12.96
C ALA A 137 6.65 12.44 13.29
N GLY A 138 6.00 11.71 12.38
CA GLY A 138 4.69 11.12 12.58
C GLY A 138 4.66 10.09 13.71
N ILE A 139 5.70 9.24 13.84
CA ILE A 139 5.84 8.31 14.97
C ILE A 139 5.98 9.07 16.29
N ALA A 140 6.83 10.11 16.34
CA ALA A 140 7.00 10.94 17.54
C ALA A 140 5.69 11.63 17.94
N THR A 141 4.95 12.15 16.97
CA THR A 141 3.63 12.78 17.18
C THR A 141 2.62 11.74 17.68
N GLY A 142 2.54 10.57 17.04
CA GLY A 142 1.67 9.46 17.43
C GLY A 142 1.96 8.91 18.83
N ALA A 143 3.23 8.84 19.22
CA ALA A 143 3.62 8.41 20.55
C ALA A 143 3.09 9.35 21.65
N ARG A 144 3.03 10.67 21.38
CA ARG A 144 2.44 11.64 22.30
C ARG A 144 0.93 11.48 22.43
N TRP A 145 0.23 11.17 21.33
CA TRP A 145 -1.22 10.87 21.41
C TRP A 145 -1.47 9.65 22.29
N VAL A 146 -0.71 8.58 22.08
CA VAL A 146 -0.85 7.33 22.83
C VAL A 146 -0.52 7.55 24.31
N ALA A 147 0.54 8.28 24.63
CA ALA A 147 0.91 8.55 26.00
C ALA A 147 -0.03 9.50 26.74
N GLY A 148 -0.81 10.32 25.99
CA GLY A 148 -1.63 11.40 26.58
C GLY A 148 -0.81 12.48 27.29
N LYS A 149 0.51 12.51 27.04
CA LYS A 149 1.47 13.46 27.61
C LYS A 149 2.60 13.71 26.61
N ASN A 150 3.34 14.80 26.81
CA ASN A 150 4.52 15.07 26.02
C ASN A 150 5.66 14.12 26.42
N ILE A 151 5.87 13.06 25.62
CA ILE A 151 7.02 12.16 25.72
C ILE A 151 8.05 12.50 24.66
N THR A 152 9.31 12.27 24.99
CA THR A 152 10.45 12.55 24.13
C THR A 152 11.23 11.28 23.88
N PRO A 153 11.55 10.92 22.62
CA PRO A 153 12.43 9.78 22.37
C PRO A 153 13.83 10.00 22.96
N VAL A 154 14.50 8.94 23.33
CA VAL A 154 15.90 8.96 23.79
C VAL A 154 16.84 9.27 22.63
N ALA A 155 16.57 8.66 21.46
CA ALA A 155 17.37 8.84 20.27
C ALA A 155 16.54 8.71 18.99
N VAL A 156 16.99 9.35 17.91
CA VAL A 156 16.47 9.20 16.56
C VAL A 156 17.63 8.99 15.59
N TYR A 157 17.52 7.99 14.74
CA TYR A 157 18.53 7.60 13.77
C TYR A 157 17.99 7.72 12.35
N PHE A 158 18.74 8.41 11.49
CA PHE A 158 18.44 8.56 10.07
C PHE A 158 19.56 7.96 9.21
N LYS A 159 19.21 7.19 8.18
CA LYS A 159 20.18 6.68 7.19
C LYS A 159 20.79 7.82 6.36
N HIS A 160 20.02 8.87 6.08
CA HIS A 160 20.44 10.02 5.28
C HIS A 160 21.28 11.03 6.09
N ALA A 161 21.90 11.96 5.38
CA ALA A 161 22.56 13.13 5.98
C ALA A 161 21.52 14.12 6.50
N GLN A 162 21.92 15.01 7.40
CA GLN A 162 21.02 16.06 7.89
C GLN A 162 20.46 16.90 6.74
N GLN A 163 19.11 17.00 6.65
CA GLN A 163 18.41 17.75 5.61
C GLN A 163 17.95 19.13 6.10
N ALA A 164 17.49 19.24 7.34
CA ALA A 164 16.90 20.45 7.92
C ALA A 164 17.80 21.09 8.98
N PRO A 165 17.52 22.34 9.41
CA PRO A 165 18.18 22.96 10.55
C PRO A 165 17.97 22.15 11.84
N LYS A 166 18.98 22.16 12.72
CA LYS A 166 18.97 21.40 13.98
C LYS A 166 17.79 21.78 14.88
N GLU A 167 17.42 23.03 14.86
CA GLU A 167 16.32 23.60 15.65
C GLU A 167 14.99 22.94 15.32
N LEU A 168 14.77 22.61 14.05
CA LEU A 168 13.55 21.94 13.62
C LEU A 168 13.51 20.49 14.13
N TYR A 169 14.62 19.75 14.10
CA TYR A 169 14.67 18.43 14.70
C TYR A 169 14.42 18.47 16.22
N SER A 170 14.95 19.48 16.91
CA SER A 170 14.68 19.68 18.35
C SER A 170 13.23 20.04 18.61
N GLN A 171 12.58 20.80 17.74
CA GLN A 171 11.15 21.09 17.83
C GLN A 171 10.31 19.79 17.70
N VAL A 172 10.70 18.90 16.79
CA VAL A 172 9.99 17.63 16.52
C VAL A 172 10.26 16.60 17.62
N PHE A 173 11.54 16.38 17.95
CA PHE A 173 11.98 15.26 18.77
C PHE A 173 12.38 15.66 20.20
N GLY A 174 12.26 16.95 20.55
CA GLY A 174 12.65 17.46 21.86
C GLY A 174 14.16 17.31 22.11
N GLU A 175 14.51 16.83 23.31
CA GLU A 175 15.92 16.63 23.74
C GLU A 175 16.52 15.29 23.23
N ALA A 176 15.88 14.63 22.27
CA ALA A 176 16.38 13.39 21.70
C ALA A 176 17.78 13.58 21.06
N LYS A 177 18.63 12.57 21.20
CA LYS A 177 19.87 12.50 20.43
C LYS A 177 19.56 12.15 18.97
N VAL A 178 19.51 13.13 18.08
CA VAL A 178 19.34 12.90 16.64
C VAL A 178 20.70 12.61 15.99
N SER A 179 20.79 11.53 15.20
CA SER A 179 22.03 11.10 14.53
C SER A 179 21.73 10.75 13.07
N PHE A 180 22.59 11.20 12.16
CA PHE A 180 22.49 11.04 10.71
C PHE A 180 23.55 10.07 10.19
N ASN A 181 23.42 9.64 8.92
CA ASN A 181 24.32 8.68 8.26
C ASN A 181 24.42 7.36 9.05
N GLN A 182 23.31 6.89 9.60
CA GLN A 182 23.23 5.67 10.37
C GLN A 182 22.85 4.47 9.48
N THR A 183 22.95 3.26 10.00
CA THR A 183 22.61 2.04 9.26
C THR A 183 21.12 1.76 9.18
N GLN A 184 20.29 2.47 9.96
CA GLN A 184 18.85 2.26 10.05
C GLN A 184 18.10 3.59 10.29
N ASN A 185 16.82 3.63 9.90
CA ASN A 185 15.89 4.66 10.33
C ASN A 185 15.14 4.16 11.54
N ALA A 186 15.31 4.80 12.70
CA ALA A 186 14.76 4.33 13.96
C ALA A 186 14.51 5.46 14.95
N ILE A 187 13.53 5.26 15.82
CA ILE A 187 13.23 6.12 16.97
C ILE A 187 13.22 5.26 18.24
N VAL A 188 13.88 5.72 19.31
CA VAL A 188 14.10 4.94 20.53
C VAL A 188 13.40 5.61 21.70
N TYR A 189 12.63 4.83 22.46
CA TYR A 189 11.99 5.23 23.70
C TYR A 189 12.53 4.41 24.88
N ASP A 190 12.60 5.01 26.06
CA ASP A 190 12.99 4.27 27.27
C ASP A 190 11.89 3.31 27.75
N ASP A 191 12.25 2.42 28.69
CA ASP A 191 11.32 1.42 29.24
C ASP A 191 10.15 2.08 30.01
N ALA A 192 10.36 3.24 30.63
CA ALA A 192 9.34 3.92 31.40
C ALA A 192 8.22 4.47 30.50
N ASP A 193 8.58 5.16 29.42
CA ASP A 193 7.61 5.67 28.45
C ASP A 193 7.00 4.53 27.60
N TRP A 194 7.79 3.50 27.27
CA TRP A 194 7.32 2.33 26.51
C TRP A 194 6.19 1.57 27.20
N HIS A 195 6.28 1.42 28.50
CA HIS A 195 5.29 0.70 29.31
C HIS A 195 4.35 1.62 30.10
N PHE A 196 4.46 2.93 29.92
CA PHE A 196 3.57 3.87 30.58
C PHE A 196 2.12 3.56 30.24
N LYS A 197 1.31 3.31 31.28
CA LYS A 197 -0.12 2.99 31.09
C LYS A 197 -0.94 4.27 31.04
N GLN A 198 -1.59 4.49 29.92
CA GLN A 198 -2.57 5.55 29.78
C GLN A 198 -3.80 5.25 30.68
N ARG A 199 -4.21 6.24 31.47
CA ARG A 199 -5.27 6.04 32.49
C ARG A 199 -6.69 6.06 31.91
N GLU A 200 -6.91 6.69 30.79
CA GLU A 200 -8.22 6.98 30.22
C GLU A 200 -8.62 6.08 29.02
N VAL A 201 -7.96 4.94 28.88
CA VAL A 201 -8.29 4.00 27.80
C VAL A 201 -9.56 3.23 28.15
N ASN A 202 -10.51 3.24 27.25
CA ASN A 202 -11.70 2.39 27.32
C ASN A 202 -11.43 1.04 26.62
N PRO A 203 -11.35 -0.08 27.33
CA PRO A 203 -11.05 -1.39 26.76
C PRO A 203 -12.08 -1.85 25.70
N ALA A 204 -13.35 -1.44 25.82
CA ALA A 204 -14.38 -1.79 24.86
C ALA A 204 -14.16 -1.06 23.51
N ILE A 205 -13.77 0.22 23.55
CA ILE A 205 -13.42 0.97 22.34
C ILE A 205 -12.18 0.37 21.66
N GLN A 206 -11.16 0.03 22.45
CA GLN A 206 -9.97 -0.63 21.91
C GLN A 206 -10.32 -1.95 21.21
N ALA A 207 -11.14 -2.79 21.84
CA ALA A 207 -11.57 -4.06 21.24
C ALA A 207 -12.35 -3.86 19.94
N GLN A 208 -13.23 -2.85 19.87
CA GLN A 208 -13.98 -2.51 18.66
C GLN A 208 -13.05 -2.02 17.53
N MET A 209 -12.06 -1.16 17.84
CA MET A 209 -11.10 -0.66 16.86
C MET A 209 -10.20 -1.80 16.34
N LEU A 210 -9.80 -2.71 17.23
CA LEU A 210 -9.01 -3.88 16.86
C LEU A 210 -9.80 -4.81 15.92
N GLU A 211 -11.07 -5.06 16.21
CA GLU A 211 -11.94 -5.87 15.35
C GLU A 211 -12.12 -5.22 13.97
N LEU A 212 -12.38 -3.91 13.93
CA LEU A 212 -12.48 -3.15 12.68
C LEU A 212 -11.18 -3.21 11.87
N ALA A 213 -10.03 -3.01 12.52
CA ALA A 213 -8.71 -3.09 11.86
C ALA A 213 -8.44 -4.49 11.31
N ASN A 214 -8.82 -5.56 12.04
CA ASN A 214 -8.70 -6.94 11.56
C ASN A 214 -9.58 -7.18 10.32
N GLN A 215 -10.82 -6.70 10.33
CA GLN A 215 -11.74 -6.83 9.19
C GLN A 215 -11.18 -6.11 7.96
N GLN A 216 -10.72 -4.86 8.12
CA GLN A 216 -10.13 -4.07 7.03
C GLN A 216 -8.83 -4.69 6.50
N LEU A 217 -7.95 -5.19 7.39
CA LEU A 217 -6.71 -5.84 6.97
C LEU A 217 -6.99 -7.13 6.18
N ASN A 218 -7.97 -7.92 6.62
CA ASN A 218 -8.42 -9.10 5.90
C ASN A 218 -8.93 -8.72 4.50
N GLN A 219 -9.79 -7.70 4.39
CA GLN A 219 -10.30 -7.22 3.09
C GLN A 219 -9.15 -6.76 2.19
N LEU A 220 -8.23 -5.94 2.70
CA LEU A 220 -7.06 -5.46 1.95
C LEU A 220 -6.20 -6.63 1.46
N THR A 221 -5.94 -7.61 2.31
CA THR A 221 -5.12 -8.78 1.98
C THR A 221 -5.81 -9.66 0.93
N HIS A 222 -7.12 -9.81 1.00
CA HIS A 222 -7.89 -10.60 0.04
C HIS A 222 -7.99 -9.89 -1.31
N HIS A 223 -8.26 -8.58 -1.36
CA HIS A 223 -8.21 -7.79 -2.60
C HIS A 223 -6.83 -7.90 -3.25
N SER A 224 -5.78 -7.65 -2.49
CA SER A 224 -4.41 -7.82 -2.97
C SER A 224 -4.13 -9.23 -3.50
N PHE A 225 -4.73 -10.27 -2.91
CA PHE A 225 -4.57 -11.64 -3.40
C PHE A 225 -5.28 -11.88 -4.74
N SER A 226 -6.55 -11.45 -4.89
CA SER A 226 -7.29 -11.60 -6.15
C SER A 226 -6.60 -10.85 -7.30
N GLU A 227 -6.08 -9.67 -7.02
CA GLU A 227 -5.36 -8.85 -7.99
C GLU A 227 -3.99 -9.43 -8.38
N LYS A 228 -3.27 -10.02 -7.43
CA LYS A 228 -2.04 -10.76 -7.75
C LYS A 228 -2.32 -11.96 -8.64
N VAL A 229 -3.43 -12.67 -8.41
CA VAL A 229 -3.89 -13.77 -9.27
C VAL A 229 -4.25 -13.25 -10.66
N GLU A 230 -4.96 -12.13 -10.73
CA GLU A 230 -5.33 -11.47 -11.99
C GLU A 230 -4.10 -11.03 -12.78
N ALA A 231 -3.16 -10.33 -12.15
CA ALA A 231 -1.92 -9.89 -12.76
C ALA A 231 -1.08 -11.06 -13.28
N LEU A 232 -1.03 -12.17 -12.54
CA LEU A 232 -0.35 -13.38 -12.98
C LEU A 232 -1.01 -13.97 -14.24
N LEU A 233 -2.35 -14.02 -14.28
CA LEU A 233 -3.11 -14.48 -15.45
C LEU A 233 -2.97 -13.56 -16.67
N ILE A 234 -2.92 -12.24 -16.46
CA ILE A 234 -2.66 -11.27 -17.54
C ILE A 234 -1.29 -11.54 -18.18
N ASN A 235 -0.27 -11.79 -17.38
CA ASN A 235 1.06 -12.06 -17.90
C ASN A 235 1.22 -13.49 -18.46
N GLN A 236 0.50 -14.46 -17.90
CA GLN A 236 0.61 -15.89 -18.22
C GLN A 236 -0.80 -16.53 -18.34
N PRO A 237 -1.54 -16.23 -19.41
CA PRO A 237 -2.95 -16.66 -19.57
C PRO A 237 -3.12 -18.18 -19.71
N TRP A 238 -2.02 -18.91 -19.98
CA TRP A 238 -2.00 -20.37 -20.11
C TRP A 238 -1.99 -21.10 -18.75
N LEU A 239 -1.68 -20.42 -17.65
CA LEU A 239 -1.60 -21.09 -16.35
C LEU A 239 -2.92 -21.73 -15.93
N THR A 240 -2.80 -22.96 -15.42
CA THR A 240 -3.89 -23.69 -14.82
C THR A 240 -4.14 -23.23 -13.38
N ARG A 241 -5.30 -23.55 -12.84
CA ARG A 241 -5.65 -23.27 -11.44
C ARG A 241 -4.63 -23.86 -10.46
N SER A 242 -4.17 -25.10 -10.73
CA SER A 242 -3.15 -25.77 -9.91
C SER A 242 -1.81 -25.02 -9.92
N GLN A 243 -1.37 -24.59 -11.11
CA GLN A 243 -0.11 -23.84 -11.24
C GLN A 243 -0.18 -22.48 -10.54
N ILE A 244 -1.31 -21.77 -10.63
CA ILE A 244 -1.52 -20.52 -9.90
C ILE A 244 -1.53 -20.77 -8.40
N ALA A 245 -2.23 -21.80 -7.90
CA ALA A 245 -2.21 -22.14 -6.49
C ALA A 245 -0.78 -22.42 -6.00
N ALA A 246 0.01 -23.17 -6.79
CA ALA A 246 1.41 -23.43 -6.49
C ALA A 246 2.27 -22.17 -6.48
N SER A 247 2.06 -21.21 -7.40
CA SER A 247 2.79 -19.94 -7.44
C SER A 247 2.59 -19.09 -6.19
N PHE A 248 1.46 -19.27 -5.50
CA PHE A 248 1.15 -18.61 -4.22
C PHE A 248 1.37 -19.49 -2.99
N ALA A 249 2.00 -20.67 -3.15
CA ALA A 249 2.23 -21.65 -2.09
C ALA A 249 0.95 -22.00 -1.30
N VAL A 250 -0.19 -22.11 -1.99
CA VAL A 250 -1.49 -22.47 -1.40
C VAL A 250 -2.11 -23.66 -2.12
N SER A 251 -3.07 -24.34 -1.46
CA SER A 251 -3.90 -25.37 -2.13
C SER A 251 -4.92 -24.70 -3.08
N GLU A 252 -5.40 -25.43 -4.10
CA GLU A 252 -6.47 -24.95 -4.97
C GLU A 252 -7.75 -24.59 -4.18
N ARG A 253 -8.05 -25.33 -3.12
CA ARG A 253 -9.17 -25.02 -2.21
C ARG A 253 -8.98 -23.67 -1.54
N THR A 254 -7.76 -23.38 -1.07
CA THR A 254 -7.42 -22.10 -0.44
C THR A 254 -7.47 -20.95 -1.44
N LEU A 255 -6.96 -21.16 -2.68
CA LEU A 255 -7.08 -20.21 -3.77
C LEU A 255 -8.54 -19.83 -4.04
N LEU A 256 -9.42 -20.84 -4.25
CA LEU A 256 -10.82 -20.58 -4.53
C LEU A 256 -11.56 -19.90 -3.36
N ARG A 257 -11.26 -20.29 -2.12
CA ARG A 257 -11.84 -19.64 -0.94
C ARG A 257 -11.47 -18.16 -0.87
N ARG A 258 -10.18 -17.82 -1.01
CA ARG A 258 -9.70 -16.43 -0.97
C ARG A 258 -10.27 -15.57 -2.10
N LEU A 259 -10.40 -16.12 -3.31
CA LEU A 259 -11.03 -15.41 -4.42
C LEU A 259 -12.53 -15.17 -4.16
N LYS A 260 -13.23 -16.15 -3.57
CA LYS A 260 -14.65 -16.02 -3.22
C LYS A 260 -14.88 -14.94 -2.14
N GLU A 261 -13.95 -14.73 -1.22
CA GLU A 261 -14.01 -13.72 -0.17
C GLU A 261 -13.97 -12.28 -0.72
N THR A 262 -13.57 -12.11 -1.98
CA THR A 262 -13.62 -10.84 -2.75
C THR A 262 -14.66 -10.87 -3.88
N ASP A 263 -15.70 -11.70 -3.76
CA ASP A 263 -16.73 -11.94 -4.79
C ASP A 263 -16.13 -12.26 -6.18
N THR A 264 -14.90 -12.80 -6.20
CA THR A 264 -14.18 -13.12 -7.42
C THR A 264 -14.20 -14.62 -7.66
N ASN A 265 -14.42 -15.02 -8.92
CA ASN A 265 -14.40 -16.41 -9.33
C ASN A 265 -13.25 -16.65 -10.32
N TYR A 266 -12.35 -17.58 -9.98
CA TYR A 266 -11.21 -17.95 -10.83
C TYR A 266 -11.61 -18.25 -12.27
N HIS A 267 -12.69 -19.02 -12.47
CA HIS A 267 -13.13 -19.41 -13.80
C HIS A 267 -13.53 -18.18 -14.63
N THR A 268 -14.32 -17.30 -14.05
CA THR A 268 -14.75 -16.05 -14.71
C THR A 268 -13.56 -15.17 -15.03
N MET A 269 -12.66 -14.94 -14.08
CA MET A 269 -11.44 -14.17 -14.25
C MET A 269 -10.58 -14.71 -15.39
N ALA A 270 -10.25 -16.01 -15.36
CA ALA A 270 -9.45 -16.65 -16.38
C ALA A 270 -10.10 -16.61 -17.78
N GLN A 271 -11.43 -16.77 -17.86
CA GLN A 271 -12.16 -16.66 -19.12
C GLN A 271 -12.14 -15.26 -19.69
N THR A 272 -12.31 -14.24 -18.86
CA THR A 272 -12.27 -12.82 -19.29
C THR A 272 -10.89 -12.46 -19.81
N ILE A 273 -9.84 -12.82 -19.10
CA ILE A 273 -8.45 -12.53 -19.49
C ILE A 273 -8.08 -13.27 -20.78
N ARG A 274 -8.40 -14.55 -20.87
CA ARG A 274 -8.14 -15.35 -22.10
C ARG A 274 -8.90 -14.82 -23.31
N LYS A 275 -10.15 -14.40 -23.13
CA LYS A 275 -10.94 -13.71 -24.18
C LYS A 275 -10.22 -12.46 -24.67
N GLN A 276 -9.76 -11.59 -23.76
CA GLN A 276 -9.07 -10.36 -24.11
C GLN A 276 -7.77 -10.65 -24.88
N HIS A 277 -6.96 -11.60 -24.42
CA HIS A 277 -5.77 -12.05 -25.12
C HIS A 277 -6.10 -12.61 -26.52
N ALA A 278 -7.14 -13.43 -26.63
CA ALA A 278 -7.58 -13.97 -27.92
C ALA A 278 -7.94 -12.86 -28.90
N LEU A 279 -8.74 -11.86 -28.47
CA LEU A 279 -9.17 -10.74 -29.31
C LEU A 279 -8.00 -9.82 -29.72
N ASN A 280 -7.02 -9.65 -28.88
CA ASN A 280 -5.81 -8.88 -29.18
C ASN A 280 -4.91 -9.61 -30.18
N GLN A 281 -4.70 -10.91 -29.99
CA GLN A 281 -3.77 -11.71 -30.83
C GLN A 281 -4.37 -12.05 -32.21
N ILE A 282 -5.70 -12.22 -32.32
CA ILE A 282 -6.36 -12.60 -33.60
C ILE A 282 -6.19 -11.53 -34.69
N GLN A 283 -5.82 -10.31 -34.31
CA GLN A 283 -5.56 -9.22 -35.26
C GLN A 283 -4.27 -9.41 -36.05
N LYS A 284 -3.39 -10.32 -35.64
CA LYS A 284 -2.13 -10.63 -36.30
C LYS A 284 -2.39 -11.62 -37.45
N PRO A 285 -1.87 -11.35 -38.67
CA PRO A 285 -2.12 -12.19 -39.84
C PRO A 285 -1.70 -13.65 -39.66
N GLU A 286 -0.57 -13.86 -39.01
CA GLU A 286 0.05 -15.18 -38.81
C GLU A 286 -0.64 -16.06 -37.76
N ILE A 287 -1.51 -15.51 -36.93
CA ILE A 287 -2.16 -16.28 -35.86
C ILE A 287 -3.16 -17.30 -36.42
N THR A 288 -2.99 -18.55 -35.99
CA THR A 288 -3.90 -19.66 -36.28
C THR A 288 -4.74 -20.00 -35.04
N GLN A 289 -5.85 -20.72 -35.27
CA GLN A 289 -6.67 -21.21 -34.17
C GLN A 289 -5.87 -22.18 -33.26
N ALA A 290 -5.03 -23.03 -33.83
CA ALA A 290 -4.18 -23.96 -33.08
C ALA A 290 -3.14 -23.24 -32.24
N SER A 291 -2.41 -22.25 -32.84
CA SER A 291 -1.38 -21.50 -32.10
C SER A 291 -1.98 -20.69 -30.95
N LEU A 292 -3.18 -20.13 -31.15
CA LEU A 292 -3.86 -19.36 -30.11
C LEU A 292 -4.43 -20.26 -29.01
N ALA A 293 -4.93 -21.47 -29.35
CA ALA A 293 -5.34 -22.46 -28.36
C ALA A 293 -4.18 -22.85 -27.44
N GLN A 294 -3.02 -23.14 -28.02
CA GLN A 294 -1.81 -23.46 -27.28
C GLN A 294 -1.34 -22.29 -26.40
N TYR A 295 -1.29 -21.07 -26.95
CA TYR A 295 -0.91 -19.86 -26.22
C TYR A 295 -1.78 -19.59 -25.01
N LEU A 296 -3.09 -19.92 -25.08
CA LEU A 296 -4.04 -19.70 -23.99
C LEU A 296 -4.18 -20.90 -23.05
N GLY A 297 -3.37 -21.94 -23.22
CA GLY A 297 -3.35 -23.12 -22.34
C GLY A 297 -4.57 -24.02 -22.49
N TYR A 298 -5.15 -24.12 -23.68
CA TYR A 298 -6.18 -25.11 -23.97
C TYR A 298 -5.54 -26.45 -24.36
N ASN A 299 -6.09 -27.54 -23.87
CA ASN A 299 -5.59 -28.89 -24.12
C ASN A 299 -5.71 -29.28 -25.60
N ASP A 300 -6.72 -28.77 -26.29
CA ASP A 300 -6.99 -29.01 -27.70
C ASP A 300 -7.66 -27.81 -28.38
N GLU A 301 -7.59 -27.80 -29.71
CA GLU A 301 -8.16 -26.73 -30.57
C GLU A 301 -9.69 -26.72 -30.51
N SER A 302 -10.34 -27.84 -30.29
CA SER A 302 -11.82 -27.95 -30.23
C SER A 302 -12.36 -27.30 -28.95
N ALA A 303 -11.66 -27.49 -27.82
CA ALA A 303 -12.01 -26.83 -26.56
C ALA A 303 -11.90 -25.31 -26.67
N PHE A 304 -10.82 -24.80 -27.30
CA PHE A 304 -10.66 -23.39 -27.59
C PHE A 304 -11.74 -22.88 -28.54
N ALA A 305 -12.05 -23.59 -29.63
CA ALA A 305 -13.06 -23.18 -30.60
C ALA A 305 -14.46 -22.99 -29.94
N LYS A 306 -14.83 -23.91 -29.04
CA LYS A 306 -16.07 -23.81 -28.26
C LYS A 306 -16.05 -22.58 -27.34
N ALA A 307 -14.93 -22.33 -26.64
CA ALA A 307 -14.75 -21.17 -25.78
C ALA A 307 -14.82 -19.87 -26.60
N PHE A 308 -14.10 -19.79 -27.70
CA PHE A 308 -14.09 -18.62 -28.58
C PHE A 308 -15.47 -18.27 -29.14
N LYS A 309 -16.21 -19.29 -29.62
CA LYS A 309 -17.60 -19.09 -30.07
C LYS A 309 -18.53 -18.61 -28.95
N ARG A 310 -18.34 -19.11 -27.73
CA ARG A 310 -19.11 -18.64 -26.57
C ARG A 310 -18.79 -17.18 -26.23
N TRP A 311 -17.54 -16.75 -26.38
CA TRP A 311 -17.12 -15.38 -26.08
C TRP A 311 -17.55 -14.34 -27.11
N THR A 312 -17.58 -14.73 -28.40
CA THR A 312 -17.74 -13.80 -29.53
C THR A 312 -19.06 -14.00 -30.30
N GLY A 313 -19.77 -15.08 -30.02
CA GLY A 313 -21.00 -15.47 -30.76
C GLY A 313 -20.73 -16.21 -32.07
N ILE A 314 -19.52 -16.11 -32.65
CA ILE A 314 -19.15 -16.69 -33.94
C ILE A 314 -17.83 -17.49 -33.86
N GLY A 315 -17.58 -18.37 -34.82
CA GLY A 315 -16.34 -19.17 -34.86
C GLY A 315 -15.11 -18.34 -35.20
N PHE A 316 -13.94 -18.85 -34.84
CA PHE A 316 -12.63 -18.18 -35.02
C PHE A 316 -12.38 -17.72 -36.47
N ARG A 317 -12.58 -18.61 -37.46
CA ARG A 317 -12.36 -18.27 -38.88
C ARG A 317 -13.29 -17.16 -39.35
N ALA A 318 -14.58 -17.24 -39.00
CA ALA A 318 -15.54 -16.21 -39.38
C ALA A 318 -15.23 -14.85 -38.76
N TYR A 319 -14.77 -14.86 -37.51
CA TYR A 319 -14.36 -13.64 -36.82
C TYR A 319 -13.11 -13.03 -37.49
N LYS A 320 -12.09 -13.84 -37.77
CA LYS A 320 -10.84 -13.39 -38.41
C LYS A 320 -11.09 -12.80 -39.81
N ASN A 321 -11.86 -13.49 -40.65
CA ASN A 321 -12.24 -13.01 -41.97
C ASN A 321 -13.04 -11.67 -41.92
N GLY A 322 -13.85 -11.48 -40.88
CA GLY A 322 -14.59 -10.24 -40.63
C GLY A 322 -13.69 -9.05 -40.24
N ILE A 323 -12.53 -9.30 -39.61
CA ILE A 323 -11.51 -8.28 -39.32
C ILE A 323 -10.79 -7.86 -40.63
N GLU A 324 -10.39 -8.84 -41.44
CA GLU A 324 -9.68 -8.60 -42.72
C GLU A 324 -10.52 -7.74 -43.66
N LYS A 325 -11.82 -8.02 -43.81
CA LYS A 325 -12.76 -7.24 -44.64
C LYS A 325 -13.05 -5.80 -44.14
N ARG A 326 -12.66 -5.46 -42.92
CA ARG A 326 -12.81 -4.10 -42.35
C ARG A 326 -11.54 -3.25 -42.50
N LYS A 327 -10.44 -3.86 -42.94
CA LYS A 327 -9.15 -3.19 -43.14
C LYS A 327 -8.91 -2.83 -44.60
N ASP A 328 -9.69 -3.42 -45.52
CA ASP A 328 -9.83 -3.04 -46.94
C ASP A 328 -10.95 -2.02 -47.08
#